data_2bc892d36d68d95bddf16d5030c5786f
#
_entry.id   2bc892d36d68d95bddf16d5030c5786f
#
_cell.length_a   1.000
_cell.length_b   1.000
_cell.length_c   1.000
_cell.angle_alpha   90.00
_cell.angle_beta   90.00
_cell.angle_gamma   90.00
#
_symmetry.space_group_name_H-M   'P 1'
#
loop_
_entity.id
_entity.type
_entity.pdbx_description
1 polymer ?
#
loop_
_entity_poly.entity_id
_entity_poly.type
_entity_poly.pdbx_seq_one_letter_code
_entity_poly.pdbx_strand_id
1 'polypeptide(L)'
;NPYLSLAAILMAGLDGIRSKTDPGLPLAGRFDMLDLTLGKKAVPFSLVRALDELKKDNAYLAQDGVFTQETIDKWVEIKMDEVEAVARRPHPWEFSLYYGC
;
A
#
# COMPACT_ATOMS: atom_id res chain seq x y z
N ASN A 1 2.95 -8.59 9.04
CA ASN A 1 3.30 -8.29 10.43
C ASN A 1 2.32 -7.23 10.99
N PRO A 2 1.40 -7.63 11.89
CA PRO A 2 0.37 -6.72 12.40
C PRO A 2 0.95 -5.54 13.19
N TYR A 3 2.09 -5.73 13.86
CA TYR A 3 2.72 -4.66 14.63
C TYR A 3 3.23 -3.53 13.73
N LEU A 4 3.87 -3.86 12.62
CA LEU A 4 4.32 -2.86 11.65
C LEU A 4 3.13 -2.14 11.00
N SER A 5 2.06 -2.88 10.67
CA SER A 5 0.85 -2.28 10.11
C SER A 5 0.19 -1.30 11.08
N LEU A 6 0.04 -1.67 12.35
CA LEU A 6 -0.55 -0.81 13.36
C LEU A 6 0.32 0.44 13.61
N ALA A 7 1.64 0.26 13.68
CA ALA A 7 2.57 1.38 13.83
C ALA A 7 2.46 2.36 12.64
N ALA A 8 2.42 1.85 11.40
CA ALA A 8 2.29 2.68 10.21
C ALA A 8 0.95 3.46 10.17
N ILE A 9 -0.16 2.81 10.53
CA ILE A 9 -1.47 3.46 10.62
C ILE A 9 -1.45 4.57 11.67
N LEU A 10 -0.85 4.31 12.84
CA LEU A 10 -0.73 5.30 13.90
C LEU A 10 0.12 6.50 13.45
N MET A 11 1.25 6.26 12.79
CA MET A 11 2.11 7.33 12.26
C MET A 11 1.39 8.17 11.22
N ALA A 12 0.63 7.55 10.31
CA ALA A 12 -0.19 8.26 9.34
C ALA A 12 -1.27 9.14 10.02
N GLY A 13 -1.92 8.60 11.06
CA GLY A 13 -2.90 9.36 11.85
C GLY A 13 -2.28 10.57 12.57
N LEU A 14 -1.11 10.38 13.18
CA LEU A 14 -0.37 11.46 13.84
C LEU A 14 0.09 12.54 12.86
N ASP A 15 0.55 12.14 11.69
CA ASP A 15 0.93 13.06 10.62
C ASP A 15 -0.27 13.91 10.17
N GLY A 16 -1.42 13.26 9.93
CA GLY A 16 -2.66 13.96 9.58
C GLY A 16 -3.12 14.98 10.63
N ILE A 17 -2.99 14.65 11.93
CA ILE A 17 -3.30 15.57 13.03
C ILE A 17 -2.32 16.74 13.06
N ARG A 18 -1.01 16.47 12.95
CA ARG A 18 0.03 17.50 12.95
C ARG A 18 -0.09 18.47 11.78
N SER A 19 -0.38 17.93 10.62
CA SER A 19 -0.58 18.68 9.38
C SER A 19 -1.95 19.33 9.27
N LYS A 20 -2.86 19.06 10.22
CA LYS A 20 -4.25 19.53 10.21
C LYS A 20 -4.96 19.19 8.90
N THR A 21 -4.70 17.97 8.40
CA THR A 21 -5.28 17.49 7.14
C THR A 21 -6.79 17.38 7.26
N ASP A 22 -7.52 18.05 6.35
CA ASP A 22 -8.97 17.91 6.27
C ASP A 22 -9.32 16.53 5.65
N PRO A 23 -10.01 15.65 6.37
CA PRO A 23 -10.39 14.34 5.84
C PRO A 23 -11.46 14.44 4.73
N GLY A 24 -12.07 15.61 4.55
CA GLY A 24 -13.16 15.81 3.61
C GLY A 24 -14.46 15.16 4.06
N LEU A 25 -15.42 15.07 3.15
CA LEU A 25 -16.72 14.47 3.42
C LEU A 25 -16.61 12.97 3.68
N PRO A 26 -17.41 12.41 4.61
CA PRO A 26 -17.50 10.97 4.82
C PRO A 26 -17.82 10.23 3.52
N LEU A 27 -17.17 9.11 3.29
CA LEU A 27 -17.51 8.21 2.19
C LEU A 27 -18.69 7.34 2.62
N ALA A 28 -19.83 7.50 1.97
CA ALA A 28 -20.99 6.62 2.13
C ALA A 28 -21.04 5.67 0.92
N GLY A 29 -21.00 4.38 1.14
CA GLY A 29 -21.15 3.38 0.10
C GLY A 29 -20.08 2.29 0.12
N ARG A 30 -20.16 1.38 -0.86
CA ARG A 30 -19.18 0.29 -1.02
C ARG A 30 -17.87 0.85 -1.58
N PHE A 31 -16.76 0.42 -1.00
CA PHE A 31 -15.42 0.90 -1.33
C PHE A 31 -15.00 0.54 -2.77
N ASP A 32 -15.53 -0.54 -3.31
CA ASP A 32 -15.31 -1.03 -4.68
C ASP A 32 -16.06 -0.24 -5.75
N MET A 33 -17.05 0.56 -5.33
CA MET A 33 -17.86 1.42 -6.19
C MET A 33 -17.46 2.91 -6.10
N LEU A 34 -16.31 3.22 -5.52
CA LEU A 34 -15.83 4.58 -5.41
C LEU A 34 -15.59 5.18 -6.79
N ASP A 35 -16.41 6.15 -7.12
CA ASP A 35 -16.24 6.95 -8.33
C ASP A 35 -14.94 7.74 -8.24
N LEU A 36 -13.96 7.36 -9.07
CA LEU A 36 -12.66 8.02 -9.18
C LEU A 36 -12.80 9.49 -9.61
N THR A 37 -13.99 9.89 -10.11
CA THR A 37 -14.29 11.28 -10.48
C THR A 37 -14.35 12.23 -9.29
N LEU A 38 -14.49 11.70 -8.06
CA LEU A 38 -14.49 12.49 -6.83
C LEU A 38 -13.10 12.96 -6.37
N GLY A 39 -12.05 12.73 -7.17
CA GLY A 39 -10.69 13.17 -6.88
C GLY A 39 -10.03 12.44 -5.67
N LYS A 40 -10.65 11.41 -5.14
CA LYS A 40 -10.09 10.62 -4.04
C LYS A 40 -9.16 9.54 -4.58
N LYS A 41 -7.97 9.46 -4.01
CA LYS A 41 -7.01 8.40 -4.37
C LYS A 41 -7.58 7.04 -3.99
N ALA A 42 -7.62 6.12 -4.94
CA ALA A 42 -7.95 4.73 -4.66
C ALA A 42 -6.81 4.04 -3.92
N VAL A 43 -7.15 3.04 -3.12
CA VAL A 43 -6.15 2.15 -2.51
C VAL A 43 -5.45 1.36 -3.63
N PRO A 44 -4.13 1.17 -3.56
CA PRO A 44 -3.41 0.39 -4.56
C PRO A 44 -3.98 -1.03 -4.71
N PHE A 45 -4.23 -1.45 -5.96
CA PHE A 45 -4.81 -2.78 -6.26
C PHE A 45 -3.80 -3.93 -6.24
N SER A 46 -2.51 -3.63 -6.16
CA SER A 46 -1.45 -4.64 -6.16
C SER A 46 -0.35 -4.28 -5.19
N LEU A 47 0.38 -5.32 -4.75
CA LEU A 47 1.54 -5.14 -3.88
C LEU A 47 2.61 -4.26 -4.54
N VAL A 48 2.86 -4.42 -5.84
CA VAL A 48 3.80 -3.58 -6.59
C VAL A 48 3.44 -2.10 -6.46
N ARG A 49 2.19 -1.75 -6.75
CA ARG A 49 1.72 -0.35 -6.65
C ARG A 49 1.78 0.17 -5.23
N ALA A 50 1.45 -0.66 -4.24
CA ALA A 50 1.55 -0.27 -2.83
C ALA A 50 3.00 0.03 -2.43
N LEU A 51 3.95 -0.78 -2.90
CA LEU A 51 5.39 -0.54 -2.67
C LEU A 51 5.91 0.70 -3.40
N ASP A 52 5.41 0.98 -4.60
CA ASP A 52 5.74 2.20 -5.34
C ASP A 52 5.24 3.46 -4.61
N GLU A 53 4.02 3.43 -4.07
CA GLU A 53 3.51 4.54 -3.26
C GLU A 53 4.30 4.70 -1.95
N LEU A 54 4.67 3.59 -1.30
CA LEU A 54 5.53 3.63 -0.10
C LEU A 54 6.90 4.26 -0.39
N LYS A 55 7.50 3.98 -1.56
CA LYS A 55 8.77 4.60 -1.96
C LYS A 55 8.63 6.10 -2.19
N LYS A 56 7.50 6.55 -2.73
CA LYS A 56 7.25 7.96 -3.05
C LYS A 56 6.95 8.80 -1.82
N ASP A 57 6.21 8.23 -0.88
CA ASP A 57 5.72 8.94 0.31
C ASP A 57 5.86 8.07 1.56
N ASN A 58 6.98 8.23 2.24
CA ASN A 58 7.30 7.52 3.49
C ASN A 58 7.82 8.44 4.59
N ALA A 59 7.90 9.75 4.35
CA ALA A 59 8.46 10.69 5.30
C ALA A 59 7.74 10.68 6.67
N TYR A 60 6.42 10.47 6.66
CA TYR A 60 5.62 10.38 7.88
C TYR A 60 5.98 9.18 8.75
N LEU A 61 6.46 8.08 8.16
CA LEU A 61 6.91 6.89 8.89
C LEU A 61 8.22 7.12 9.63
N ALA A 62 9.10 7.94 9.06
CA ALA A 62 10.40 8.23 9.64
C ALA A 62 10.35 9.29 10.76
N GLN A 63 9.20 9.92 10.96
CA GLN A 63 9.01 10.90 12.05
C GLN A 63 9.26 10.24 13.41
N ASP A 64 9.86 11.00 14.31
CA ASP A 64 10.17 10.59 15.69
C ASP A 64 11.04 9.32 15.79
N GLY A 65 11.68 8.89 14.71
CA GLY A 65 12.56 7.72 14.70
C GLY A 65 11.84 6.35 14.86
N VAL A 66 10.53 6.30 14.62
CA VAL A 66 9.74 5.06 14.75
C VAL A 66 10.15 4.05 13.69
N PHE A 67 10.29 4.51 12.44
CA PHE A 67 10.89 3.72 11.35
C PHE A 67 12.17 4.41 10.88
N THR A 68 13.21 3.63 10.63
CA THR A 68 14.39 4.14 9.93
C THR A 68 14.21 4.00 8.42
N GLN A 69 14.83 4.84 7.63
CA GLN A 69 14.80 4.72 6.17
C GLN A 69 15.34 3.35 5.73
N GLU A 70 16.40 2.87 6.38
CA GLU A 70 16.95 1.54 6.13
C GLU A 70 15.91 0.42 6.34
N THR A 71 15.09 0.52 7.39
CA THR A 71 14.00 -0.45 7.64
C THR A 71 12.97 -0.42 6.53
N ILE A 72 12.59 0.78 6.07
CA ILE A 72 11.62 0.96 4.98
C ILE A 72 12.18 0.37 3.68
N ASP A 73 13.42 0.71 3.34
CA ASP A 73 14.08 0.25 2.11
C ASP A 73 14.22 -1.28 2.11
N LYS A 74 14.65 -1.84 3.24
CA LYS A 74 14.77 -3.30 3.38
C LYS A 74 13.42 -4.01 3.30
N TRP A 75 12.36 -3.43 3.86
CA TRP A 75 11.02 -3.96 3.74
C TRP A 75 10.57 -3.99 2.27
N VAL A 76 10.81 -2.91 1.56
CA VAL A 76 10.46 -2.81 0.13
C VAL A 76 11.23 -3.85 -0.68
N GLU A 77 12.53 -4.02 -0.46
CA GLU A 77 13.36 -5.02 -1.11
C GLU A 77 12.78 -6.43 -0.92
N ILE A 78 12.56 -6.84 0.34
CA ILE A 78 12.01 -8.16 0.67
C ILE A 78 10.65 -8.39 -0.03
N LYS A 79 9.79 -7.38 -0.04
CA LYS A 79 8.46 -7.51 -0.66
C LYS A 79 8.51 -7.52 -2.19
N MET A 80 9.47 -6.84 -2.80
CA MET A 80 9.69 -6.94 -4.24
C MET A 80 10.19 -8.31 -4.64
N ASP A 81 11.08 -8.93 -3.86
CA ASP A 81 11.52 -10.32 -4.08
C ASP A 81 10.35 -11.30 -4.02
N GLU A 82 9.42 -11.11 -3.08
CA GLU A 82 8.20 -11.92 -3.00
C GLU A 82 7.32 -11.74 -4.25
N VAL A 83 7.15 -10.51 -4.73
CA VAL A 83 6.41 -10.22 -5.98
C VAL A 83 7.02 -10.96 -7.15
N GLU A 84 8.35 -10.86 -7.32
CA GLU A 84 9.05 -11.55 -8.41
C GLU A 84 8.93 -13.07 -8.29
N ALA A 85 9.06 -13.60 -7.08
CA ALA A 85 8.94 -15.03 -6.83
C ALA A 85 7.55 -15.57 -7.22
N VAL A 86 6.50 -14.80 -6.99
CA VAL A 86 5.13 -15.14 -7.42
C VAL A 86 4.99 -15.01 -8.93
N ALA A 87 5.48 -13.91 -9.52
CA ALA A 87 5.38 -13.64 -10.95
C ALA A 87 6.10 -14.68 -11.83
N ARG A 88 7.13 -15.34 -11.30
CA ARG A 88 7.88 -16.41 -12.00
C ARG A 88 7.18 -17.79 -11.94
N ARG A 89 6.04 -17.90 -11.26
CA ARG A 89 5.30 -19.16 -11.13
C ARG A 89 3.96 -19.05 -11.84
N PRO A 90 3.55 -20.10 -12.63
CA PRO A 90 2.26 -20.08 -13.28
C PRO A 90 1.15 -20.03 -12.22
N HIS A 91 0.19 -19.15 -12.45
CA HIS A 91 -0.99 -19.05 -11.62
C HIS A 91 -2.02 -20.10 -12.02
N PRO A 92 -2.78 -20.73 -11.08
CA PRO A 92 -3.82 -21.70 -11.42
C PRO A 92 -4.82 -21.22 -12.48
N TRP A 93 -5.11 -19.93 -12.52
CA TRP A 93 -5.98 -19.33 -13.54
C TRP A 93 -5.40 -19.38 -14.96
N GLU A 94 -4.08 -19.34 -15.12
CA GLU A 94 -3.41 -19.48 -16.42
C GLU A 94 -3.65 -20.85 -17.03
N PHE A 95 -3.69 -21.90 -16.21
CA PHE A 95 -4.08 -23.22 -16.69
C PHE A 95 -5.50 -23.24 -17.25
N SER A 96 -6.43 -22.53 -16.59
CA SER A 96 -7.81 -22.42 -17.08
C SER A 96 -7.91 -21.63 -18.37
N LEU A 97 -7.06 -20.63 -18.58
CA LEU A 97 -7.05 -19.79 -19.76
C LEU A 97 -6.36 -20.45 -20.97
N TYR A 98 -5.28 -21.19 -20.74
CA TYR A 98 -4.38 -21.62 -21.83
C TYR A 98 -4.29 -23.12 -22.02
N TYR A 99 -4.84 -23.95 -21.14
CA TYR A 99 -4.69 -25.41 -21.20
C TYR A 99 -5.60 -26.07 -22.25
N GLY A 100 -6.44 -25.33 -22.93
CA GLY A 100 -7.34 -25.82 -23.95
C GLY A 100 -7.12 -25.18 -25.34
N CYS A 101 -6.00 -24.52 -25.54
CA CYS A 101 -5.64 -23.89 -26.83
C CYS A 101 -4.84 -24.85 -27.70
#